data_41675997591fc51bf92898ee2072c8ef
#
_entry.id   41675997591fc51bf92898ee2072c8ef
#
_cell.length_a   1.000
_cell.length_b   1.000
_cell.length_c   1.000
_cell.angle_alpha   90.00
_cell.angle_beta   90.00
_cell.angle_gamma   90.00
#
_symmetry.space_group_name_H-M   'P 1'
#
loop_
_entity.id
_entity.type
_entity.pdbx_description
1 polymer ?
#
loop_
_entity_poly.entity_id
_entity_poly.type
_entity_poly.pdbx_seq_one_letter_code
_entity_poly.pdbx_strand_id
1 'polypeptide(L)'
;SAWPTSTLNADTITDKQITAILKDLESKDIEISALGYYPNYLSPDRKAAEEARRYFIKVLDLAKRMGVSTVATFAGRDPDKTVEDNLPEFREVFTRFCDEAAKRNVRIAIENCPMMDHRTLKGENIAYSPEIWKAMFEAVPADNLGLELDPAHMVWQGIDYIKAIYDFGHKIFHTHAKDMEIRRDVLARCGIYGILFDKVDDFGHGWWRGRAPGWGEVNWHRFITALLDVGYTGNIDIEHEDPVFAKAANLGVEINEESDIINNYSTEESGLILGYNTLSVLIPK
;
A
#
# COMPACT_ATOMS: atom_id res chain seq x y z
N SER A 1 5.94 -3.27 8.95
CA SER A 1 5.09 -2.15 9.38
C SER A 1 5.55 -1.59 10.72
N ALA A 2 5.28 -0.30 11.00
CA ALA A 2 5.72 0.44 12.19
C ALA A 2 4.53 0.87 13.07
N TRP A 3 3.51 0.05 13.20
CA TRP A 3 2.36 0.31 14.07
C TRP A 3 2.73 0.19 15.57
N PRO A 4 2.00 0.85 16.48
CA PRO A 4 2.21 0.70 17.94
C PRO A 4 2.08 -0.75 18.43
N THR A 5 1.39 -1.60 17.66
CA THR A 5 1.18 -3.04 17.97
C THR A 5 2.14 -3.97 17.25
N SER A 6 3.03 -3.45 16.41
CA SER A 6 3.98 -4.24 15.63
C SER A 6 5.33 -4.42 16.34
N THR A 7 6.17 -5.31 15.81
CA THR A 7 7.56 -5.51 16.28
C THR A 7 8.38 -4.21 16.19
N LEU A 8 8.14 -3.39 15.16
CA LEU A 8 8.80 -2.09 14.96
C LEU A 8 7.99 -0.95 15.60
N ASN A 9 7.59 -1.12 16.86
CA ASN A 9 6.90 -0.06 17.59
C ASN A 9 7.85 1.11 17.89
N ALA A 10 7.61 2.27 17.27
CA ALA A 10 8.46 3.45 17.37
C ALA A 10 8.55 4.05 18.79
N ASP A 11 7.58 3.74 19.66
CA ASP A 11 7.59 4.19 21.06
C ASP A 11 8.48 3.35 21.98
N THR A 12 8.64 2.07 21.67
CA THR A 12 9.22 1.12 22.64
C THR A 12 10.49 0.45 22.14
N ILE A 13 10.77 0.48 20.82
CA ILE A 13 11.93 -0.20 20.25
C ILE A 13 13.25 0.47 20.67
N THR A 14 14.16 -0.31 21.20
CA THR A 14 15.49 0.13 21.64
C THR A 14 16.52 0.04 20.51
N ASP A 15 17.60 0.84 20.61
CA ASP A 15 18.72 0.77 19.66
C ASP A 15 19.38 -0.63 19.62
N LYS A 16 19.41 -1.33 20.76
CA LYS A 16 19.88 -2.71 20.81
C LYS A 16 19.03 -3.67 19.96
N GLN A 17 17.70 -3.50 20.01
CA GLN A 17 16.78 -4.29 19.18
C GLN A 17 16.92 -3.94 17.69
N ILE A 18 17.00 -2.64 17.37
CA ILE A 18 17.24 -2.18 15.99
C ILE A 18 18.54 -2.80 15.46
N THR A 19 19.64 -2.71 16.21
CA THR A 19 20.94 -3.29 15.81
C THR A 19 20.83 -4.80 15.58
N ALA A 20 20.10 -5.51 16.43
CA ALA A 20 19.92 -6.96 16.29
C ALA A 20 19.10 -7.30 15.04
N ILE A 21 18.02 -6.55 14.74
CA ILE A 21 17.20 -6.75 13.55
C ILE A 21 18.01 -6.48 12.28
N LEU A 22 18.71 -5.34 12.22
CA LEU A 22 19.50 -4.98 11.04
C LEU A 22 20.62 -6.01 10.76
N LYS A 23 21.28 -6.49 11.82
CA LYS A 23 22.31 -7.55 11.69
C LYS A 23 21.73 -8.87 11.22
N ASP A 24 20.53 -9.24 11.67
CA ASP A 24 19.85 -10.47 11.23
C ASP A 24 19.48 -10.37 9.74
N LEU A 25 18.93 -9.24 9.30
CA LEU A 25 18.59 -8.99 7.90
C LEU A 25 19.86 -8.97 7.00
N GLU A 26 20.91 -8.27 7.43
CA GLU A 26 22.19 -8.24 6.72
C GLU A 26 22.76 -9.65 6.53
N SER A 27 22.67 -10.52 7.56
CA SER A 27 23.12 -11.90 7.47
C SER A 27 22.37 -12.74 6.44
N LYS A 28 21.21 -12.29 5.99
CA LYS A 28 20.31 -12.93 5.02
C LYS A 28 20.30 -12.21 3.67
N ASP A 29 21.13 -11.19 3.50
CA ASP A 29 21.13 -10.32 2.31
C ASP A 29 19.75 -9.69 2.04
N ILE A 30 19.10 -9.21 3.11
CA ILE A 30 17.78 -8.56 3.07
C ILE A 30 17.90 -7.12 3.55
N GLU A 31 17.26 -6.20 2.85
CA GLU A 31 17.12 -4.79 3.25
C GLU A 31 15.65 -4.43 3.53
N ILE A 32 15.45 -3.34 4.27
CA ILE A 32 14.11 -2.75 4.49
C ILE A 32 13.92 -1.66 3.45
N SER A 33 13.01 -1.86 2.51
CA SER A 33 12.65 -0.91 1.44
C SER A 33 11.96 0.34 1.95
N ALA A 34 10.97 0.16 2.84
CA ALA A 34 10.20 1.23 3.46
C ALA A 34 9.68 0.83 4.85
N LEU A 35 9.35 1.82 5.68
CA LEU A 35 8.54 1.62 6.89
C LEU A 35 7.11 2.05 6.62
N GLY A 36 6.15 1.15 6.78
CA GLY A 36 4.72 1.42 6.56
C GLY A 36 3.98 1.80 7.86
N TYR A 37 3.24 2.92 7.84
CA TYR A 37 2.31 3.32 8.87
C TYR A 37 1.14 4.09 8.24
N TYR A 38 -0.06 3.51 8.19
CA TYR A 38 -1.17 3.93 7.33
C TYR A 38 -2.44 4.36 8.10
N PRO A 39 -2.38 5.34 9.01
CA PRO A 39 -3.57 5.85 9.70
C PRO A 39 -4.30 6.91 8.88
N ASN A 40 -5.49 7.28 9.33
CA ASN A 40 -6.21 8.42 8.81
C ASN A 40 -5.84 9.71 9.57
N TYR A 41 -4.94 10.52 9.00
CA TYR A 41 -4.49 11.79 9.61
C TYR A 41 -5.53 12.91 9.54
N LEU A 42 -6.53 12.79 8.68
CA LEU A 42 -7.58 13.78 8.45
C LEU A 42 -8.93 13.31 9.05
N SER A 43 -8.90 12.29 9.90
CA SER A 43 -10.10 11.75 10.53
C SER A 43 -10.91 12.82 11.25
N PRO A 44 -12.27 12.78 11.17
CA PRO A 44 -13.14 13.61 11.99
C PRO A 44 -12.98 13.34 13.50
N ASP A 45 -12.50 12.17 13.89
CA ASP A 45 -12.00 11.94 15.26
C ASP A 45 -10.67 12.67 15.45
N ARG A 46 -10.78 13.90 15.95
CA ARG A 46 -9.63 14.78 16.15
C ARG A 46 -8.57 14.23 17.11
N LYS A 47 -9.00 13.44 18.10
CA LYS A 47 -8.07 12.81 19.04
C LYS A 47 -7.26 11.73 18.35
N ALA A 48 -7.91 10.83 17.63
CA ALA A 48 -7.24 9.78 16.87
C ALA A 48 -6.30 10.36 15.78
N ALA A 49 -6.75 11.38 15.04
CA ALA A 49 -5.93 12.06 14.04
C ALA A 49 -4.65 12.68 14.66
N GLU A 50 -4.78 13.37 15.79
CA GLU A 50 -3.63 14.00 16.45
C GLU A 50 -2.67 12.98 17.06
N GLU A 51 -3.17 11.87 17.60
CA GLU A 51 -2.34 10.75 18.07
C GLU A 51 -1.57 10.13 16.91
N ALA A 52 -2.22 9.89 15.76
CA ALA A 52 -1.61 9.39 14.55
C ALA A 52 -0.50 10.35 14.03
N ARG A 53 -0.76 11.65 14.00
CA ARG A 53 0.20 12.67 13.57
C ARG A 53 1.44 12.71 14.47
N ARG A 54 1.26 12.59 15.79
CA ARG A 54 2.40 12.52 16.74
C ARG A 54 3.21 11.24 16.56
N TYR A 55 2.52 10.12 16.39
CA TYR A 55 3.20 8.84 16.21
C TYR A 55 3.96 8.78 14.88
N PHE A 56 3.44 9.37 13.81
CA PHE A 56 4.13 9.46 12.53
C PHE A 56 5.52 10.11 12.64
N ILE A 57 5.65 11.17 13.42
CA ILE A 57 6.97 11.80 13.65
C ILE A 57 7.95 10.80 14.30
N LYS A 58 7.47 9.94 15.20
CA LYS A 58 8.31 8.88 15.80
C LYS A 58 8.68 7.79 14.80
N VAL A 59 7.79 7.50 13.84
CA VAL A 59 8.10 6.59 12.71
C VAL A 59 9.18 7.19 11.81
N LEU A 60 9.15 8.48 11.54
CA LEU A 60 10.25 9.17 10.84
C LEU A 60 11.57 9.10 11.60
N ASP A 61 11.56 9.25 12.93
CA ASP A 61 12.76 9.04 13.76
C ASP A 61 13.25 7.60 13.71
N LEU A 62 12.33 6.64 13.74
CA LEU A 62 12.66 5.22 13.62
C LEU A 62 13.30 4.91 12.26
N ALA A 63 12.73 5.43 11.15
CA ALA A 63 13.28 5.27 9.82
C ALA A 63 14.73 5.78 9.75
N LYS A 64 15.01 6.97 10.29
CA LYS A 64 16.36 7.50 10.38
C LYS A 64 17.31 6.59 11.19
N ARG A 65 16.87 6.09 12.36
CA ARG A 65 17.66 5.18 13.22
C ARG A 65 17.96 3.84 12.54
N MET A 66 17.06 3.39 11.67
CA MET A 66 17.21 2.13 10.93
C MET A 66 17.91 2.30 9.57
N GLY A 67 18.22 3.54 9.17
CA GLY A 67 18.80 3.82 7.84
C GLY A 67 17.82 3.64 6.69
N VAL A 68 16.50 3.61 6.96
CA VAL A 68 15.46 3.48 5.95
C VAL A 68 15.09 4.85 5.41
N SER A 69 15.18 5.03 4.09
CA SER A 69 15.01 6.33 3.44
C SER A 69 13.57 6.68 3.08
N THR A 70 12.63 5.74 3.20
CA THR A 70 11.24 5.93 2.79
C THR A 70 10.28 5.49 3.89
N VAL A 71 9.29 6.35 4.18
CA VAL A 71 8.14 5.99 5.03
C VAL A 71 6.89 6.05 4.17
N ALA A 72 6.19 4.92 4.12
CA ALA A 72 4.96 4.75 3.38
C ALA A 72 3.75 5.00 4.28
N THR A 73 2.70 5.65 3.74
CA THR A 73 1.55 6.07 4.54
C THR A 73 0.33 6.41 3.67
N PHE A 74 -0.83 6.66 4.31
CA PHE A 74 -1.98 7.29 3.67
C PHE A 74 -1.96 8.82 3.81
N ALA A 75 -2.70 9.52 2.96
CA ALA A 75 -3.00 10.93 3.15
C ALA A 75 -4.02 11.14 4.27
N GLY A 76 -4.96 10.21 4.39
CA GLY A 76 -6.14 10.33 5.22
C GLY A 76 -7.29 11.05 4.51
N ARG A 77 -8.48 11.05 5.12
CA ARG A 77 -9.68 11.73 4.65
C ARG A 77 -10.69 11.88 5.79
N ASP A 78 -11.33 13.04 5.87
CA ASP A 78 -12.65 13.17 6.48
C ASP A 78 -13.69 12.71 5.46
N PRO A 79 -14.32 11.54 5.63
CA PRO A 79 -15.19 10.96 4.63
C PRO A 79 -16.52 11.73 4.45
N ASP A 80 -16.83 12.67 5.33
CA ASP A 80 -18.01 13.52 5.24
C ASP A 80 -17.76 14.81 4.44
N LYS A 81 -16.50 15.06 4.05
CA LYS A 81 -16.09 16.17 3.20
C LYS A 81 -15.80 15.74 1.77
N THR A 82 -15.87 16.68 0.84
CA THR A 82 -15.33 16.48 -0.52
C THR A 82 -13.81 16.33 -0.49
N VAL A 83 -13.21 15.88 -1.58
CA VAL A 83 -11.74 15.81 -1.67
C VAL A 83 -11.15 17.22 -1.55
N GLU A 84 -11.74 18.19 -2.24
CA GLU A 84 -11.31 19.59 -2.23
C GLU A 84 -11.35 20.19 -0.82
N ASP A 85 -12.39 19.88 -0.03
CA ASP A 85 -12.52 20.36 1.35
C ASP A 85 -11.53 19.70 2.33
N ASN A 86 -10.95 18.57 1.96
CA ASN A 86 -9.86 17.94 2.71
C ASN A 86 -8.47 18.54 2.40
N LEU A 87 -8.26 19.12 1.22
CA LEU A 87 -6.95 19.63 0.80
C LEU A 87 -6.34 20.71 1.73
N PRO A 88 -7.09 21.66 2.32
CA PRO A 88 -6.50 22.62 3.26
C PRO A 88 -5.86 21.95 4.49
N GLU A 89 -6.52 20.96 5.08
CA GLU A 89 -6.00 20.23 6.24
C GLU A 89 -4.85 19.30 5.82
N PHE A 90 -4.96 18.64 4.65
CA PHE A 90 -3.86 17.88 4.05
C PHE A 90 -2.61 18.76 3.91
N ARG A 91 -2.74 19.95 3.36
CA ARG A 91 -1.65 20.90 3.19
C ARG A 91 -0.97 21.23 4.53
N GLU A 92 -1.74 21.56 5.55
CA GLU A 92 -1.20 21.88 6.89
C GLU A 92 -0.39 20.70 7.47
N VAL A 93 -0.99 19.51 7.46
CA VAL A 93 -0.41 18.31 8.06
C VAL A 93 0.84 17.85 7.29
N PHE A 94 0.73 17.74 5.96
CA PHE A 94 1.82 17.20 5.15
C PHE A 94 2.97 18.18 4.90
N THR A 95 2.74 19.49 4.93
CA THR A 95 3.85 20.46 4.97
C THR A 95 4.72 20.22 6.20
N ARG A 96 4.10 20.09 7.38
CA ARG A 96 4.83 19.77 8.62
C ARG A 96 5.53 18.40 8.54
N PHE A 97 4.88 17.39 7.99
CA PHE A 97 5.48 16.05 7.84
C PHE A 97 6.69 16.08 6.91
N CYS A 98 6.61 16.78 5.80
CA CYS A 98 7.73 16.94 4.86
C CYS A 98 8.91 17.67 5.49
N ASP A 99 8.66 18.72 6.27
CA ASP A 99 9.70 19.45 7.00
C ASP A 99 10.40 18.54 8.05
N GLU A 100 9.63 17.74 8.79
CA GLU A 100 10.17 16.81 9.75
C GLU A 100 10.92 15.64 9.09
N ALA A 101 10.43 15.14 7.97
CA ALA A 101 11.08 14.08 7.20
C ALA A 101 12.41 14.57 6.57
N ALA A 102 12.44 15.81 6.04
CA ALA A 102 13.65 16.41 5.49
C ALA A 102 14.79 16.51 6.51
N LYS A 103 14.50 16.88 7.76
CA LYS A 103 15.48 16.90 8.88
C LYS A 103 16.11 15.53 9.15
N ARG A 104 15.47 14.47 8.70
CA ARG A 104 15.86 13.08 8.91
C ARG A 104 16.41 12.41 7.65
N ASN A 105 16.42 13.12 6.53
CA ASN A 105 16.75 12.59 5.21
C ASN A 105 15.84 11.43 4.81
N VAL A 106 14.53 11.58 5.09
CA VAL A 106 13.49 10.59 4.80
C VAL A 106 12.50 11.16 3.78
N ARG A 107 12.01 10.31 2.89
CA ARG A 107 10.94 10.62 1.94
C ARG A 107 9.63 10.03 2.46
N ILE A 108 8.52 10.67 2.09
CA ILE A 108 7.17 10.21 2.40
C ILE A 108 6.54 9.70 1.11
N ALA A 109 6.09 8.45 1.10
CA ALA A 109 5.42 7.81 -0.02
C ALA A 109 3.94 7.57 0.35
N ILE A 110 3.01 8.25 -0.34
CA ILE A 110 1.57 8.11 -0.09
C ILE A 110 1.01 7.01 -0.99
N GLU A 111 0.36 6.02 -0.39
CA GLU A 111 -0.29 4.95 -1.12
C GLU A 111 -1.63 5.38 -1.71
N ASN A 112 -1.94 4.87 -2.90
CA ASN A 112 -3.16 5.19 -3.64
C ASN A 112 -4.37 4.28 -3.35
N CYS A 113 -4.37 3.57 -2.23
CA CYS A 113 -5.54 2.84 -1.77
C CYS A 113 -6.64 3.81 -1.30
N PRO A 114 -7.88 3.77 -1.85
CA PRO A 114 -8.97 4.64 -1.38
C PRO A 114 -9.46 4.32 0.04
N MET A 115 -9.14 3.15 0.60
CA MET A 115 -9.67 2.64 1.88
C MET A 115 -11.19 2.78 1.96
N MET A 116 -11.87 2.29 0.94
CA MET A 116 -13.31 2.51 0.79
C MET A 116 -14.13 1.49 1.58
N ASP A 117 -15.05 1.97 2.40
CA ASP A 117 -16.07 1.14 3.03
C ASP A 117 -17.12 0.70 2.00
N HIS A 118 -17.37 -0.60 1.92
CA HIS A 118 -18.23 -1.23 0.91
C HIS A 118 -19.70 -0.84 1.01
N ARG A 119 -20.19 -0.48 2.19
CA ARG A 119 -21.60 -0.23 2.44
C ARG A 119 -21.94 1.24 2.25
N THR A 120 -21.04 2.11 2.68
CA THR A 120 -21.25 3.55 2.62
C THR A 120 -20.63 4.18 1.37
N LEU A 121 -19.71 3.48 0.70
CA LEU A 121 -18.90 3.97 -0.42
C LEU A 121 -18.05 5.20 -0.06
N LYS A 122 -17.76 5.36 1.23
CA LYS A 122 -16.89 6.41 1.73
C LYS A 122 -15.50 5.90 1.91
N GLY A 123 -14.50 6.60 1.38
CA GLY A 123 -13.09 6.27 1.55
C GLY A 123 -12.45 7.09 2.67
N GLU A 124 -11.40 6.54 3.29
CA GLU A 124 -10.63 7.18 4.35
C GLU A 124 -9.26 7.71 3.87
N ASN A 125 -9.02 7.70 2.56
CA ASN A 125 -7.81 8.24 1.95
C ASN A 125 -8.16 9.02 0.68
N ILE A 126 -7.62 10.25 0.52
CA ILE A 126 -7.89 11.08 -0.67
C ILE A 126 -7.00 10.72 -1.85
N ALA A 127 -5.88 10.03 -1.67
CA ALA A 127 -4.81 9.87 -2.65
C ALA A 127 -5.09 8.84 -3.75
N TYR A 128 -6.32 8.59 -4.15
CA TYR A 128 -6.72 7.43 -4.95
C TYR A 128 -6.67 7.63 -6.48
N SER A 129 -6.34 8.81 -7.00
CA SER A 129 -6.28 9.02 -8.45
C SER A 129 -5.24 10.07 -8.88
N PRO A 130 -4.74 10.00 -10.13
CA PRO A 130 -3.80 10.97 -10.68
C PRO A 130 -4.29 12.42 -10.64
N GLU A 131 -5.59 12.66 -10.83
CA GLU A 131 -6.19 13.99 -10.74
C GLU A 131 -6.02 14.60 -9.35
N ILE A 132 -6.23 13.77 -8.31
CA ILE A 132 -6.06 14.21 -6.93
C ILE A 132 -4.58 14.37 -6.58
N TRP A 133 -3.69 13.49 -7.06
CA TRP A 133 -2.24 13.60 -6.81
C TRP A 133 -1.69 14.94 -7.29
N LYS A 134 -2.15 15.41 -8.46
CA LYS A 134 -1.79 16.72 -8.97
C LYS A 134 -2.14 17.82 -7.96
N ALA A 135 -3.37 17.85 -7.47
CA ALA A 135 -3.83 18.82 -6.47
C ALA A 135 -3.06 18.71 -5.14
N MET A 136 -2.75 17.49 -4.71
CA MET A 136 -1.96 17.23 -3.50
C MET A 136 -0.53 17.78 -3.62
N PHE A 137 0.15 17.53 -4.74
CA PHE A 137 1.52 18.04 -4.96
C PHE A 137 1.56 19.54 -5.21
N GLU A 138 0.51 20.13 -5.78
CA GLU A 138 0.35 21.59 -5.85
C GLU A 138 0.12 22.21 -4.46
N ALA A 139 -0.65 21.53 -3.59
CA ALA A 139 -0.88 21.98 -2.22
C ALA A 139 0.37 21.88 -1.33
N VAL A 140 1.19 20.82 -1.54
CA VAL A 140 2.43 20.56 -0.80
C VAL A 140 3.57 20.32 -1.80
N PRO A 141 4.21 21.38 -2.33
CA PRO A 141 5.25 21.27 -3.36
C PRO A 141 6.61 20.88 -2.74
N ALA A 142 6.68 19.74 -2.05
CA ALA A 142 7.88 19.23 -1.43
C ALA A 142 8.50 18.10 -2.27
N ASP A 143 9.84 18.13 -2.44
CA ASP A 143 10.56 17.12 -3.22
C ASP A 143 10.59 15.75 -2.53
N ASN A 144 10.45 15.71 -1.21
CA ASN A 144 10.40 14.49 -0.40
C ASN A 144 8.99 13.96 -0.13
N LEU A 145 7.97 14.49 -0.85
CA LEU A 145 6.61 13.94 -0.91
C LEU A 145 6.38 13.26 -2.26
N GLY A 146 5.96 12.01 -2.24
CA GLY A 146 5.71 11.22 -3.43
C GLY A 146 4.67 10.12 -3.20
N LEU A 147 4.71 9.12 -4.05
CA LEU A 147 3.74 8.03 -4.11
C LEU A 147 4.38 6.69 -3.73
N GLU A 148 3.62 5.90 -3.03
CA GLU A 148 3.71 4.45 -3.03
C GLU A 148 2.64 3.94 -4.00
N LEU A 149 3.08 3.54 -5.19
CA LEU A 149 2.16 3.21 -6.28
C LEU A 149 1.72 1.75 -6.22
N ASP A 150 0.43 1.52 -6.07
CA ASP A 150 -0.20 0.21 -6.18
C ASP A 150 -1.10 0.16 -7.43
N PRO A 151 -0.75 -0.65 -8.46
CA PRO A 151 -1.54 -0.75 -9.68
C PRO A 151 -2.90 -1.40 -9.46
N ALA A 152 -3.04 -2.28 -8.47
CA ALA A 152 -4.26 -3.04 -8.22
C ALA A 152 -5.44 -2.12 -7.89
N HIS A 153 -5.22 -1.09 -7.08
CA HIS A 153 -6.25 -0.10 -6.77
C HIS A 153 -6.68 0.72 -7.98
N MET A 154 -5.84 0.84 -8.99
CA MET A 154 -6.15 1.56 -10.22
C MET A 154 -6.94 0.68 -11.21
N VAL A 155 -6.66 -0.64 -11.24
CA VAL A 155 -7.36 -1.61 -12.11
C VAL A 155 -8.87 -1.59 -11.85
N TRP A 156 -9.30 -1.76 -10.60
CA TRP A 156 -10.73 -1.81 -10.32
C TRP A 156 -11.42 -0.45 -10.45
N GLN A 157 -10.70 0.66 -10.32
CA GLN A 157 -11.22 2.00 -10.57
C GLN A 157 -11.28 2.35 -12.07
N GLY A 158 -10.71 1.52 -12.96
CA GLY A 158 -10.61 1.79 -14.41
C GLY A 158 -9.60 2.89 -14.75
N ILE A 159 -8.62 3.13 -13.88
CA ILE A 159 -7.56 4.12 -14.09
C ILE A 159 -6.39 3.47 -14.83
N ASP A 160 -5.85 4.14 -15.85
CA ASP A 160 -4.66 3.69 -16.58
C ASP A 160 -3.39 3.91 -15.72
N TYR A 161 -2.97 2.86 -15.02
CA TYR A 161 -1.78 2.89 -14.17
C TYR A 161 -0.48 3.04 -14.96
N ILE A 162 -0.44 2.61 -16.23
CA ILE A 162 0.74 2.81 -17.10
C ILE A 162 0.90 4.30 -17.43
N LYS A 163 -0.19 4.96 -17.84
CA LYS A 163 -0.16 6.40 -18.05
C LYS A 163 0.21 7.15 -16.77
N ALA A 164 -0.32 6.75 -15.63
CA ALA A 164 0.00 7.36 -14.35
C ALA A 164 1.51 7.26 -14.00
N ILE A 165 2.16 6.13 -14.32
CA ILE A 165 3.61 5.99 -14.15
C ILE A 165 4.37 7.02 -15.00
N TYR A 166 4.01 7.17 -16.29
CA TYR A 166 4.67 8.14 -17.16
C TYR A 166 4.45 9.60 -16.71
N ASP A 167 3.24 9.92 -16.22
CA ASP A 167 2.92 11.29 -15.78
C ASP A 167 3.59 11.64 -14.43
N PHE A 168 3.72 10.67 -13.51
CA PHE A 168 4.17 10.89 -12.13
C PHE A 168 5.45 10.14 -11.74
N GLY A 169 6.19 9.56 -12.68
CA GLY A 169 7.36 8.73 -12.40
C GLY A 169 8.37 9.37 -11.45
N HIS A 170 8.59 10.68 -11.59
CA HIS A 170 9.49 11.46 -10.72
C HIS A 170 9.00 11.57 -9.26
N LYS A 171 7.75 11.21 -8.98
CA LYS A 171 7.12 11.18 -7.65
C LYS A 171 6.91 9.77 -7.11
N ILE A 172 7.21 8.72 -7.86
CA ILE A 172 7.09 7.34 -7.37
C ILE A 172 8.34 7.01 -6.55
N PHE A 173 8.17 6.84 -5.25
CA PHE A 173 9.25 6.54 -4.31
C PHE A 173 9.27 5.08 -3.86
N HIS A 174 8.12 4.42 -3.94
CA HIS A 174 7.92 3.03 -3.60
C HIS A 174 6.78 2.44 -4.45
N THR A 175 6.73 1.11 -4.59
CA THR A 175 5.63 0.46 -5.30
C THR A 175 5.20 -0.82 -4.59
N HIS A 176 3.90 -1.10 -4.62
CA HIS A 176 3.36 -2.39 -4.26
C HIS A 176 3.17 -3.27 -5.50
N ALA A 177 3.40 -4.55 -5.31
CA ALA A 177 3.02 -5.59 -6.26
C ALA A 177 1.83 -6.35 -5.69
N LYS A 178 0.66 -5.78 -5.86
CA LYS A 178 -0.65 -6.39 -5.66
C LYS A 178 -1.34 -6.51 -7.02
N ASP A 179 -2.01 -7.62 -7.26
CA ASP A 179 -2.81 -7.81 -8.46
C ASP A 179 -4.31 -7.73 -8.14
N MET A 180 -5.14 -7.63 -9.17
CA MET A 180 -6.56 -7.42 -9.02
C MET A 180 -7.34 -8.21 -10.06
N GLU A 181 -8.31 -8.99 -9.63
CA GLU A 181 -9.27 -9.68 -10.49
C GLU A 181 -10.60 -8.95 -10.51
N ILE A 182 -11.13 -8.68 -11.71
CA ILE A 182 -12.49 -8.16 -11.90
C ILE A 182 -13.44 -9.33 -12.16
N ARG A 183 -14.32 -9.59 -11.22
CA ARG A 183 -15.37 -10.61 -11.33
C ARG A 183 -16.54 -10.05 -12.13
N ARG A 184 -16.45 -10.17 -13.45
CA ARG A 184 -17.36 -9.52 -14.41
C ARG A 184 -18.82 -10.00 -14.30
N ASP A 185 -19.04 -11.23 -13.87
CA ASP A 185 -20.36 -11.79 -13.60
C ASP A 185 -21.03 -11.10 -12.41
N VAL A 186 -20.27 -10.83 -11.33
CA VAL A 186 -20.74 -10.07 -10.17
C VAL A 186 -20.94 -8.61 -10.52
N LEU A 187 -19.98 -7.98 -11.21
CA LEU A 187 -20.07 -6.60 -11.69
C LEU A 187 -21.31 -6.36 -12.55
N ALA A 188 -21.65 -7.31 -13.45
CA ALA A 188 -22.84 -7.24 -14.28
C ALA A 188 -24.16 -7.21 -13.46
N ARG A 189 -24.15 -7.78 -12.25
CA ARG A 189 -25.31 -7.79 -11.33
C ARG A 189 -25.39 -6.55 -10.45
N CYS A 190 -24.28 -6.14 -9.84
CA CYS A 190 -24.26 -5.07 -8.83
C CYS A 190 -23.77 -3.71 -9.35
N GLY A 191 -23.21 -3.65 -10.56
CA GLY A 191 -22.60 -2.43 -11.10
C GLY A 191 -21.36 -1.98 -10.31
N ILE A 192 -20.83 -0.83 -10.70
CA ILE A 192 -19.60 -0.26 -10.10
C ILE A 192 -19.75 0.13 -8.63
N TYR A 193 -20.96 0.44 -8.17
CA TYR A 193 -21.23 0.75 -6.76
C TYR A 193 -21.10 -0.50 -5.87
N GLY A 194 -21.18 -1.71 -6.44
CA GLY A 194 -20.82 -2.93 -5.75
C GLY A 194 -21.72 -3.34 -4.59
N ILE A 195 -22.96 -2.82 -4.50
CA ILE A 195 -23.85 -3.18 -3.41
C ILE A 195 -24.34 -4.61 -3.56
N LEU A 196 -23.94 -5.46 -2.63
CA LEU A 196 -24.31 -6.86 -2.51
C LEU A 196 -24.91 -7.11 -1.12
N PHE A 197 -25.99 -7.92 -1.06
CA PHE A 197 -26.58 -8.34 0.21
C PHE A 197 -26.01 -9.68 0.71
N ASP A 198 -25.32 -10.40 -0.17
CA ASP A 198 -24.61 -11.62 0.16
C ASP A 198 -23.27 -11.31 0.86
N LYS A 199 -22.67 -12.33 1.47
CA LYS A 199 -21.33 -12.22 2.06
C LYS A 199 -20.32 -11.87 0.96
N VAL A 200 -19.52 -10.84 1.20
CA VAL A 200 -18.40 -10.41 0.35
C VAL A 200 -17.12 -11.12 0.82
N ASP A 201 -16.21 -11.44 -0.10
CA ASP A 201 -14.88 -11.92 0.25
C ASP A 201 -14.13 -10.88 1.10
N ASP A 202 -13.23 -11.33 1.98
CA ASP A 202 -12.56 -10.46 2.96
C ASP A 202 -11.70 -9.36 2.33
N PHE A 203 -11.19 -9.57 1.11
CA PHE A 203 -10.31 -8.64 0.37
C PHE A 203 -10.95 -8.16 -0.94
N GLY A 204 -12.10 -7.48 -0.89
CA GLY A 204 -12.71 -6.92 -2.08
C GLY A 204 -14.18 -6.50 -1.91
N HIS A 205 -14.72 -5.83 -2.92
CA HIS A 205 -16.12 -5.37 -2.98
C HIS A 205 -17.07 -6.39 -3.64
N GLY A 206 -16.72 -7.66 -3.63
CA GLY A 206 -17.50 -8.71 -4.28
C GLY A 206 -17.29 -8.80 -5.78
N TRP A 207 -17.32 -7.69 -6.54
CA TRP A 207 -17.06 -7.67 -7.98
C TRP A 207 -15.57 -7.48 -8.35
N TRP A 208 -14.72 -7.17 -7.39
CA TRP A 208 -13.28 -7.27 -7.52
C TRP A 208 -12.68 -7.92 -6.27
N ARG A 209 -11.50 -8.48 -6.38
CA ARG A 209 -10.74 -9.04 -5.26
C ARG A 209 -9.24 -8.94 -5.50
N GLY A 210 -8.48 -8.81 -4.42
CA GLY A 210 -7.02 -8.87 -4.45
C GLY A 210 -6.54 -10.24 -4.93
N ARG A 211 -5.42 -10.25 -5.67
CA ARG A 211 -4.76 -11.45 -6.16
C ARG A 211 -3.25 -11.35 -5.97
N ALA A 212 -2.59 -12.48 -5.88
CA ALA A 212 -1.14 -12.56 -5.98
C ALA A 212 -0.68 -12.04 -7.37
N PRO A 213 0.49 -11.38 -7.48
CA PRO A 213 1.00 -10.88 -8.75
C PRO A 213 1.04 -11.95 -9.84
N GLY A 214 0.45 -11.62 -11.00
CA GLY A 214 0.29 -12.51 -12.15
C GLY A 214 -1.01 -13.33 -12.16
N TRP A 215 -1.83 -13.23 -11.13
CA TRP A 215 -3.11 -13.94 -11.00
C TRP A 215 -4.34 -13.02 -11.18
N GLY A 216 -4.12 -11.76 -11.49
CA GLY A 216 -5.14 -10.76 -11.76
C GLY A 216 -5.02 -10.15 -13.16
N GLU A 217 -5.35 -8.87 -13.27
CA GLU A 217 -5.41 -8.14 -14.55
C GLU A 217 -4.28 -7.11 -14.72
N VAL A 218 -3.34 -7.01 -13.77
CA VAL A 218 -2.17 -6.13 -13.93
C VAL A 218 -1.23 -6.70 -15.00
N ASN A 219 -0.92 -5.91 -16.01
CA ASN A 219 0.08 -6.28 -16.99
C ASN A 219 1.48 -5.99 -16.46
N TRP A 220 2.07 -6.93 -15.74
CA TRP A 220 3.36 -6.79 -15.07
C TRP A 220 4.51 -6.46 -16.01
N HIS A 221 4.52 -6.99 -17.24
CA HIS A 221 5.54 -6.65 -18.23
C HIS A 221 5.49 -5.15 -18.56
N ARG A 222 4.30 -4.60 -18.82
CA ARG A 222 4.14 -3.18 -19.11
C ARG A 222 4.39 -2.31 -17.88
N PHE A 223 3.96 -2.77 -16.70
CA PHE A 223 4.17 -2.07 -15.43
C PHE A 223 5.66 -1.89 -15.14
N ILE A 224 6.43 -2.97 -15.18
CA ILE A 224 7.88 -2.95 -14.94
C ILE A 224 8.59 -2.14 -16.04
N THR A 225 8.21 -2.31 -17.30
CA THR A 225 8.77 -1.51 -18.41
C THR A 225 8.56 -0.02 -18.15
N ALA A 226 7.33 0.40 -17.80
CA ALA A 226 7.04 1.81 -17.54
C ALA A 226 7.85 2.37 -16.35
N LEU A 227 8.02 1.59 -15.27
CA LEU A 227 8.87 1.98 -14.14
C LEU A 227 10.32 2.18 -14.57
N LEU A 228 10.86 1.27 -15.38
CA LEU A 228 12.23 1.39 -15.92
C LEU A 228 12.39 2.60 -16.84
N ASP A 229 11.40 2.84 -17.72
CA ASP A 229 11.40 3.96 -18.66
C ASP A 229 11.44 5.32 -17.95
N VAL A 230 10.78 5.43 -16.79
CA VAL A 230 10.82 6.68 -15.98
C VAL A 230 11.99 6.74 -15.00
N GLY A 231 12.89 5.75 -15.04
CA GLY A 231 14.10 5.71 -14.21
C GLY A 231 13.86 5.31 -12.76
N TYR A 232 12.78 4.56 -12.47
CA TYR A 232 12.55 4.03 -11.13
C TYR A 232 13.60 2.97 -10.78
N THR A 233 14.21 3.11 -9.62
CA THR A 233 15.27 2.20 -9.11
C THR A 233 14.96 1.65 -7.73
N GLY A 234 13.75 1.86 -7.24
CA GLY A 234 13.31 1.38 -5.92
C GLY A 234 12.84 -0.07 -5.94
N ASN A 235 12.39 -0.53 -4.80
CA ASN A 235 11.87 -1.89 -4.61
C ASN A 235 10.41 -2.00 -5.10
N ILE A 236 10.01 -3.22 -5.40
CA ILE A 236 8.61 -3.59 -5.71
C ILE A 236 8.20 -4.61 -4.66
N ASP A 237 7.45 -4.18 -3.65
CA ASP A 237 7.10 -5.02 -2.51
C ASP A 237 5.80 -5.80 -2.78
N ILE A 238 5.84 -7.12 -2.61
CA ILE A 238 4.66 -7.96 -2.80
C ILE A 238 3.71 -7.73 -1.62
N GLU A 239 2.54 -7.17 -1.91
CA GLU A 239 1.43 -7.07 -0.97
C GLU A 239 0.43 -8.19 -1.23
N HIS A 240 0.40 -9.17 -0.31
CA HIS A 240 -0.41 -10.36 -0.48
C HIS A 240 -1.78 -10.18 0.20
N GLU A 241 -2.82 -9.96 -0.61
CA GLU A 241 -4.22 -9.91 -0.21
C GLU A 241 -5.09 -10.84 -1.08
N ASP A 242 -4.56 -12.02 -1.44
CA ASP A 242 -5.28 -12.99 -2.27
C ASP A 242 -6.12 -13.95 -1.41
N PRO A 243 -7.48 -13.85 -1.42
CA PRO A 243 -8.31 -14.69 -0.60
C PRO A 243 -8.31 -16.17 -1.04
N VAL A 244 -7.84 -16.47 -2.25
CA VAL A 244 -7.74 -17.86 -2.72
C VAL A 244 -6.54 -18.55 -2.09
N PHE A 245 -5.39 -17.86 -2.03
CA PHE A 245 -4.16 -18.40 -1.46
C PHE A 245 -4.04 -18.19 0.07
N ALA A 246 -4.77 -17.23 0.64
CA ALA A 246 -4.83 -17.01 2.10
C ALA A 246 -5.87 -17.89 2.82
N LYS A 247 -6.80 -18.53 2.12
CA LYS A 247 -7.99 -19.19 2.67
C LYS A 247 -7.70 -20.32 3.65
N ALA A 248 -6.61 -21.05 3.48
CA ALA A 248 -6.32 -22.20 4.34
C ALA A 248 -5.93 -21.79 5.76
N ALA A 249 -5.32 -20.61 5.95
CA ALA A 249 -4.94 -20.12 7.27
C ALA A 249 -6.14 -19.60 8.08
N ASN A 250 -7.18 -19.09 7.40
CA ASN A 250 -8.30 -18.38 8.05
C ASN A 250 -9.59 -19.20 8.22
N LEU A 251 -9.74 -20.32 7.53
CA LEU A 251 -11.02 -21.06 7.52
C LEU A 251 -11.13 -22.19 8.54
N GLY A 252 -10.06 -22.52 9.28
CA GLY A 252 -10.09 -23.69 10.19
C GLY A 252 -10.52 -24.99 9.49
N VAL A 253 -10.34 -25.07 8.18
CA VAL A 253 -10.63 -26.27 7.39
C VAL A 253 -9.53 -27.27 7.68
N GLU A 254 -9.88 -28.40 8.31
CA GLU A 254 -8.99 -29.57 8.33
C GLU A 254 -8.70 -29.96 6.89
N ILE A 255 -7.47 -29.69 6.46
CA ILE A 255 -6.99 -30.00 5.12
C ILE A 255 -6.79 -31.52 5.08
N ASN A 256 -7.54 -32.19 4.22
CA ASN A 256 -7.34 -33.62 3.98
C ASN A 256 -5.98 -33.82 3.31
N GLU A 257 -5.08 -34.58 3.91
CA GLU A 257 -3.67 -34.78 3.51
C GLU A 257 -3.48 -35.35 2.07
N GLU A 258 -4.55 -35.66 1.35
CA GLU A 258 -4.48 -36.36 0.06
C GLU A 258 -4.45 -35.44 -1.19
N SER A 259 -4.51 -34.12 -1.07
CA SER A 259 -4.43 -33.23 -2.25
C SER A 259 -3.19 -32.33 -2.21
N ASP A 260 -2.08 -32.85 -2.71
CA ASP A 260 -0.77 -32.16 -2.75
C ASP A 260 -0.78 -30.78 -3.44
N ILE A 261 -1.68 -30.54 -4.38
CA ILE A 261 -1.73 -29.26 -5.11
C ILE A 261 -2.40 -28.18 -4.23
N ILE A 262 -3.49 -28.48 -3.55
CA ILE A 262 -4.20 -27.49 -2.72
C ILE A 262 -3.42 -27.20 -1.43
N ASN A 263 -2.79 -28.21 -0.85
CA ASN A 263 -2.00 -28.08 0.39
C ASN A 263 -0.73 -27.24 0.21
N ASN A 264 -0.11 -27.28 -0.98
CA ASN A 264 1.14 -26.55 -1.25
C ASN A 264 0.93 -25.08 -1.63
N TYR A 265 -0.30 -24.62 -1.94
CA TYR A 265 -0.57 -23.28 -2.45
C TYR A 265 -1.68 -22.54 -1.68
N SER A 266 -1.99 -22.95 -0.48
CA SER A 266 -3.12 -22.41 0.30
C SER A 266 -2.72 -21.54 1.49
N THR A 267 -1.43 -21.26 1.65
CA THR A 267 -0.89 -20.41 2.74
C THR A 267 -0.48 -19.03 2.22
N GLU A 268 -0.45 -18.05 3.12
CA GLU A 268 0.08 -16.71 2.83
C GLU A 268 1.49 -16.77 2.24
N GLU A 269 2.36 -17.63 2.79
CA GLU A 269 3.71 -17.87 2.28
C GLU A 269 3.71 -18.34 0.82
N SER A 270 2.78 -19.24 0.47
CA SER A 270 2.65 -19.74 -0.91
C SER A 270 2.25 -18.64 -1.88
N GLY A 271 1.35 -17.74 -1.49
CA GLY A 271 0.97 -16.58 -2.29
C GLY A 271 2.12 -15.61 -2.52
N LEU A 272 2.95 -15.37 -1.50
CA LEU A 272 4.18 -14.58 -1.62
C LEU A 272 5.18 -15.24 -2.58
N ILE A 273 5.40 -16.56 -2.47
CA ILE A 273 6.28 -17.32 -3.37
C ILE A 273 5.77 -17.27 -4.82
N LEU A 274 4.47 -17.40 -5.04
CA LEU A 274 3.87 -17.29 -6.38
C LEU A 274 4.09 -15.89 -6.98
N GLY A 275 3.86 -14.84 -6.21
CA GLY A 275 4.11 -13.46 -6.62
C GLY A 275 5.60 -13.24 -6.95
N TYR A 276 6.50 -13.71 -6.11
CA TYR A 276 7.93 -13.66 -6.34
C TYR A 276 8.34 -14.38 -7.63
N ASN A 277 7.86 -15.60 -7.85
CA ASN A 277 8.17 -16.36 -9.06
C ASN A 277 7.67 -15.67 -10.34
N THR A 278 6.54 -14.96 -10.26
CA THR A 278 6.03 -14.16 -11.38
C THR A 278 6.93 -12.96 -11.66
N LEU A 279 7.30 -12.20 -10.63
CA LEU A 279 8.00 -10.92 -10.78
C LEU A 279 9.51 -11.09 -11.02
N SER A 280 10.15 -12.07 -10.36
CA SER A 280 11.61 -12.25 -10.40
C SER A 280 12.17 -12.56 -11.80
N VAL A 281 11.34 -13.08 -12.69
CA VAL A 281 11.71 -13.34 -14.10
C VAL A 281 11.54 -12.12 -15.00
N LEU A 282 10.85 -11.10 -14.53
CA LEU A 282 10.54 -9.86 -15.27
C LEU A 282 11.46 -8.71 -14.87
N ILE A 283 12.02 -8.74 -13.68
CA ILE A 283 12.91 -7.70 -13.14
C ILE A 283 14.33 -7.98 -13.64
N PRO A 284 15.01 -7.04 -14.31
CA PRO A 284 16.40 -7.17 -14.68
C PRO A 284 17.29 -7.43 -13.45
N LYS A 285 18.26 -8.34 -13.60
CA LYS A 285 19.23 -8.64 -12.53
C LYS A 285 20.35 -7.63 -12.53
#